data_9e699bd53cacd109c25747497ceb59a1
#
_entry.id   9e699bd53cacd109c25747497ceb59a1
#
_cell.length_a   1.000
_cell.length_b   1.000
_cell.length_c   1.000
_cell.angle_alpha   90.00
_cell.angle_beta   90.00
_cell.angle_gamma   90.00
#
_symmetry.space_group_name_H-M   'P 1'
#
loop_
_entity.id
_entity.type
_entity.pdbx_description
1 polymer ?
#
loop_
_entity_poly.entity_id
_entity_poly.type
_entity_poly.pdbx_seq_one_letter_code
_entity_poly.pdbx_strand_id
1 'polypeptide(L)'
;MGNSLARSGSPQQIPVVVLAGFLGSGKTTLLNHLLHRSGGSRIGAIVNDFGAIEIDAMAVAGALGDSTVSLGNGCLCCAVDASELDLYLDRLAAPGAGIDVIVIEASGLAEPQELVRMVLASEHPGIVYGGLVEVVDAAEFDGTRAKHPEIDRHLALADLVVVNKLDRADDAERILGVVRSLADHAAVVPATYGRIDPEFLFDCRPSEERLGQLSFDDLDDHHGDGHGTDGHAGHLHTGYDSLSFTSGVPLEPRRLMRFLDSRPEGLYRIKGYVDFGPYDPLNRYAMHAVGRFLRFYPEPWAPGEDRLTQLVLIGAGIDADTLGKELEACGDDAPHADEHGMWGVLRYVQGPDEAEADVEDPPA
;
A
#
# COMPACT_ATOMS: atom_id res chain seq x y z
N MET A 1 20.26 30.47 -12.58
CA MET A 1 21.20 29.39 -12.16
C MET A 1 20.51 28.66 -11.04
N GLY A 2 19.71 27.68 -11.41
CA GLY A 2 18.93 26.87 -10.47
C GLY A 2 19.78 25.76 -9.90
N ASN A 3 19.96 25.77 -8.60
CA ASN A 3 20.69 24.75 -7.86
C ASN A 3 19.76 23.54 -7.68
N SER A 4 19.91 22.55 -8.57
CA SER A 4 19.35 21.23 -8.40
C SER A 4 20.11 20.53 -7.28
N LEU A 5 19.59 20.61 -6.05
CA LEU A 5 20.04 19.77 -4.96
C LEU A 5 19.61 18.33 -5.27
N ALA A 6 20.55 17.55 -5.79
CA ALA A 6 20.42 16.11 -5.88
C ALA A 6 20.13 15.57 -4.48
N ARG A 7 18.93 15.02 -4.29
CA ARG A 7 18.54 14.28 -3.11
C ARG A 7 19.36 12.98 -3.10
N SER A 8 20.42 12.94 -2.29
CA SER A 8 21.09 11.70 -1.90
C SER A 8 20.27 11.05 -0.79
N GLY A 9 19.10 10.50 -1.14
CA GLY A 9 18.34 9.61 -0.27
C GLY A 9 18.50 8.20 -0.80
N SER A 10 18.40 7.22 0.07
CA SER A 10 18.27 5.81 -0.31
C SER A 10 17.21 5.67 -1.42
N PRO A 11 17.39 4.77 -2.40
CA PRO A 11 16.41 4.63 -3.46
C PRO A 11 15.05 4.36 -2.84
N GLN A 12 14.09 5.24 -3.14
CA GLN A 12 12.71 5.09 -2.67
C GLN A 12 12.18 3.77 -3.22
N GLN A 13 11.93 2.80 -2.35
CA GLN A 13 11.41 1.50 -2.77
C GLN A 13 9.99 1.65 -3.30
N ILE A 14 9.69 0.90 -4.36
CA ILE A 14 8.41 0.89 -5.04
C ILE A 14 7.50 -0.12 -4.33
N PRO A 15 6.37 0.29 -3.73
CA PRO A 15 5.43 -0.65 -3.14
C PRO A 15 4.79 -1.53 -4.20
N VAL A 16 4.72 -2.84 -3.94
CA VAL A 16 4.04 -3.84 -4.76
C VAL A 16 2.74 -4.25 -4.07
N VAL A 17 1.61 -3.81 -4.60
CA VAL A 17 0.27 -4.09 -4.10
C VAL A 17 -0.29 -5.31 -4.84
N VAL A 18 -0.79 -6.31 -4.09
CA VAL A 18 -1.49 -7.47 -4.65
C VAL A 18 -2.98 -7.20 -4.57
N LEU A 19 -3.65 -7.15 -5.73
CA LEU A 19 -5.09 -6.95 -5.86
C LEU A 19 -5.77 -8.30 -6.12
N ALA A 20 -6.48 -8.82 -5.14
CA ALA A 20 -7.17 -10.10 -5.18
C ALA A 20 -8.68 -9.95 -5.01
N GLY A 21 -9.41 -11.04 -5.14
CA GLY A 21 -10.87 -11.10 -5.00
C GLY A 21 -11.48 -12.07 -5.99
N PHE A 22 -12.66 -12.54 -5.70
CA PHE A 22 -13.36 -13.53 -6.52
C PHE A 22 -13.72 -12.98 -7.91
N LEU A 23 -14.01 -13.91 -8.84
CA LEU A 23 -14.39 -13.56 -10.20
C LEU A 23 -15.60 -12.60 -10.21
N GLY A 24 -15.49 -11.50 -10.96
CA GLY A 24 -16.54 -10.49 -11.06
C GLY A 24 -16.64 -9.52 -9.87
N SER A 25 -15.78 -9.59 -8.85
CA SER A 25 -15.83 -8.67 -7.70
C SER A 25 -15.54 -7.20 -8.06
N GLY A 26 -14.84 -6.98 -9.19
CA GLY A 26 -14.54 -5.63 -9.67
C GLY A 26 -13.07 -5.24 -9.52
N LYS A 27 -12.14 -6.20 -9.45
CA LYS A 27 -10.68 -5.96 -9.40
C LYS A 27 -10.19 -5.07 -10.53
N THR A 28 -10.48 -5.48 -11.77
CA THR A 28 -10.10 -4.71 -12.97
C THR A 28 -10.75 -3.32 -13.00
N THR A 29 -11.97 -3.19 -12.49
CA THR A 29 -12.64 -1.88 -12.36
C THR A 29 -11.91 -0.99 -11.36
N LEU A 30 -11.52 -1.55 -10.21
CA LEU A 30 -10.72 -0.82 -9.21
C LEU A 30 -9.34 -0.46 -9.78
N LEU A 31 -8.65 -1.40 -10.43
CA LEU A 31 -7.36 -1.12 -11.07
C LEU A 31 -7.47 0.03 -12.09
N ASN A 32 -8.47 -0.02 -12.97
CA ASN A 32 -8.72 1.06 -13.94
C ASN A 32 -9.01 2.41 -13.25
N HIS A 33 -9.77 2.40 -12.15
CA HIS A 33 -10.00 3.61 -11.37
C HIS A 33 -8.69 4.18 -10.82
N LEU A 34 -7.83 3.35 -10.23
CA LEU A 34 -6.52 3.77 -9.73
C LEU A 34 -5.64 4.36 -10.82
N LEU A 35 -5.63 3.73 -12.01
CA LEU A 35 -4.86 4.19 -13.16
C LEU A 35 -5.31 5.56 -13.65
N HIS A 36 -6.60 5.84 -13.67
CA HIS A 36 -7.16 7.12 -14.10
C HIS A 36 -7.05 8.22 -13.02
N ARG A 37 -7.05 7.84 -11.75
CA ARG A 37 -7.03 8.76 -10.60
C ARG A 37 -5.72 8.70 -9.80
N SER A 38 -4.61 8.36 -10.44
CA SER A 38 -3.31 8.17 -9.79
C SER A 38 -2.69 9.41 -9.15
N GLY A 39 -3.34 10.59 -9.23
CA GLY A 39 -2.82 11.82 -8.65
C GLY A 39 -1.44 12.23 -9.16
N GLY A 40 -1.10 11.87 -10.42
CA GLY A 40 0.22 12.12 -11.01
C GLY A 40 1.27 11.04 -10.72
N SER A 41 0.95 10.03 -9.90
CA SER A 41 1.81 8.88 -9.68
C SER A 41 1.76 7.92 -10.87
N ARG A 42 2.88 7.30 -11.19
CA ARG A 42 3.00 6.32 -12.28
C ARG A 42 2.82 4.92 -11.74
N ILE A 43 1.78 4.23 -12.20
CA ILE A 43 1.43 2.88 -11.78
C ILE A 43 1.93 1.89 -12.81
N GLY A 44 2.77 0.94 -12.39
CA GLY A 44 3.07 -0.27 -13.16
C GLY A 44 2.01 -1.32 -12.86
N ALA A 45 1.33 -1.85 -13.88
CA ALA A 45 0.31 -2.88 -13.67
C ALA A 45 0.75 -4.22 -14.27
N ILE A 46 0.60 -5.29 -13.47
CA ILE A 46 0.75 -6.68 -13.92
C ILE A 46 -0.65 -7.31 -13.80
N VAL A 47 -1.26 -7.62 -14.94
CA VAL A 47 -2.61 -8.19 -14.99
C VAL A 47 -2.51 -9.67 -15.34
N ASN A 48 -3.11 -10.50 -14.50
CA ASN A 48 -3.11 -11.94 -14.64
C ASN A 48 -4.52 -12.42 -15.01
N ASP A 49 -4.73 -12.73 -16.29
CA ASP A 49 -6.03 -13.19 -16.80
C ASP A 49 -6.03 -14.68 -17.18
N PHE A 50 -7.13 -15.35 -16.82
CA PHE A 50 -7.42 -16.74 -17.18
C PHE A 50 -8.12 -16.76 -18.56
N GLY A 51 -7.37 -16.82 -19.65
CA GLY A 51 -8.00 -17.03 -20.94
C GLY A 51 -7.15 -16.68 -22.16
N ALA A 52 -7.53 -17.25 -23.29
CA ALA A 52 -6.87 -17.04 -24.59
C ALA A 52 -7.19 -15.65 -25.22
N ILE A 53 -7.94 -14.80 -24.53
CA ILE A 53 -8.33 -13.45 -24.96
C ILE A 53 -7.98 -12.47 -23.85
N GLU A 54 -6.98 -11.65 -24.08
CA GLU A 54 -6.47 -10.60 -23.16
C GLU A 54 -7.44 -9.41 -23.05
N ILE A 55 -8.72 -9.65 -22.73
CA ILE A 55 -9.74 -8.58 -22.73
C ILE A 55 -9.43 -7.55 -21.64
N ASP A 56 -9.09 -8.00 -20.43
CA ASP A 56 -8.81 -7.10 -19.32
C ASP A 56 -7.48 -6.37 -19.50
N ALA A 57 -6.46 -7.06 -20.02
CA ALA A 57 -5.19 -6.44 -20.39
C ALA A 57 -5.36 -5.37 -21.50
N MET A 58 -6.26 -5.59 -22.47
CA MET A 58 -6.58 -4.59 -23.49
C MET A 58 -7.33 -3.39 -22.91
N ALA A 59 -8.22 -3.57 -21.93
CA ALA A 59 -8.91 -2.47 -21.26
C ALA A 59 -7.93 -1.58 -20.48
N VAL A 60 -6.95 -2.16 -19.82
CA VAL A 60 -5.88 -1.44 -19.10
C VAL A 60 -4.92 -0.77 -20.07
N ALA A 61 -4.48 -1.45 -21.14
CA ALA A 61 -3.57 -0.90 -22.14
C ALA A 61 -4.18 0.28 -22.93
N GLY A 62 -5.48 0.25 -23.18
CA GLY A 62 -6.20 1.35 -23.85
C GLY A 62 -6.20 2.66 -23.05
N ALA A 63 -6.01 2.59 -21.73
CA ALA A 63 -6.01 3.75 -20.85
C ALA A 63 -4.63 4.40 -20.66
N LEU A 64 -3.51 3.70 -20.90
CA LEU A 64 -2.21 4.09 -20.34
C LEU A 64 -1.00 4.17 -21.29
N GLY A 65 -1.08 3.76 -22.52
CA GLY A 65 0.13 3.72 -23.37
C GLY A 65 1.21 2.76 -22.79
N ASP A 66 2.49 3.14 -22.88
CA ASP A 66 3.67 2.25 -22.66
C ASP A 66 3.93 1.78 -21.21
N SER A 67 3.06 2.07 -20.24
CA SER A 67 3.33 1.80 -18.79
C SER A 67 2.72 0.49 -18.27
N THR A 68 2.06 -0.30 -19.10
CA THR A 68 1.47 -1.60 -18.73
C THR A 68 2.28 -2.75 -19.26
N VAL A 69 2.54 -3.74 -18.43
CA VAL A 69 3.08 -5.03 -18.82
C VAL A 69 1.98 -6.05 -18.70
N SER A 70 1.47 -6.55 -19.82
CA SER A 70 0.53 -7.66 -19.85
C SER A 70 1.27 -8.99 -19.91
N LEU A 71 0.86 -9.94 -19.06
CA LEU A 71 1.35 -11.31 -19.10
C LEU A 71 0.53 -12.10 -20.14
N GLY A 72 1.07 -12.24 -21.34
CA GLY A 72 0.50 -13.13 -22.33
C GLY A 72 0.70 -14.60 -21.93
N ASN A 73 -0.38 -15.39 -21.93
CA ASN A 73 -0.38 -16.87 -21.85
C ASN A 73 -0.04 -17.54 -20.52
N GLY A 74 -0.70 -17.20 -19.42
CA GLY A 74 -0.65 -18.05 -18.25
C GLY A 74 -1.10 -17.34 -16.96
N CYS A 75 -1.70 -18.11 -16.06
CA CYS A 75 -2.02 -17.63 -14.72
C CYS A 75 -0.73 -17.53 -13.90
N LEU A 76 -0.39 -16.37 -13.35
CA LEU A 76 0.74 -16.19 -12.44
C LEU A 76 0.76 -17.22 -11.30
N CYS A 77 -0.41 -17.61 -10.80
CA CYS A 77 -0.53 -18.56 -9.70
C CYS A 77 -0.43 -20.04 -10.12
N CYS A 78 -0.53 -20.36 -11.43
CA CYS A 78 -0.56 -21.75 -11.90
C CYS A 78 0.61 -22.10 -12.84
N ALA A 79 1.28 -21.11 -13.43
CA ALA A 79 2.29 -21.33 -14.47
C ALA A 79 3.56 -20.49 -14.31
N VAL A 80 3.55 -19.46 -13.47
CA VAL A 80 4.69 -18.56 -13.25
C VAL A 80 5.35 -18.92 -11.93
N ASP A 81 6.62 -19.24 -11.95
CA ASP A 81 7.41 -19.36 -10.73
C ASP A 81 7.89 -17.98 -10.23
N ALA A 82 8.45 -17.94 -9.04
CA ALA A 82 8.94 -16.69 -8.44
C ALA A 82 9.94 -15.96 -9.35
N SER A 83 10.73 -16.69 -10.14
CA SER A 83 11.74 -16.13 -11.04
C SER A 83 11.14 -15.37 -12.23
N GLU A 84 9.97 -15.78 -12.70
CA GLU A 84 9.28 -15.08 -13.79
C GLU A 84 8.62 -13.78 -13.28
N LEU A 85 8.06 -13.79 -12.07
CA LEU A 85 7.55 -12.57 -11.44
C LEU A 85 8.69 -11.56 -11.25
N ASP A 86 9.86 -12.00 -10.78
CA ASP A 86 11.02 -11.13 -10.59
C ASP A 86 11.45 -10.44 -11.89
N LEU A 87 11.40 -11.11 -13.04
CA LEU A 87 11.70 -10.49 -14.33
C LEU A 87 10.76 -9.30 -14.66
N TYR A 88 9.48 -9.40 -14.29
CA TYR A 88 8.54 -8.28 -14.47
C TYR A 88 8.77 -7.16 -13.45
N LEU A 89 9.05 -7.52 -12.21
CA LEU A 89 9.40 -6.56 -11.17
C LEU A 89 10.67 -5.79 -11.52
N ASP A 90 11.72 -6.48 -12.00
CA ASP A 90 12.96 -5.87 -12.49
C ASP A 90 12.72 -4.84 -13.59
N ARG A 91 11.85 -5.15 -14.55
CA ARG A 91 11.52 -4.23 -15.65
C ARG A 91 10.77 -3.00 -15.17
N LEU A 92 9.80 -3.17 -14.26
CA LEU A 92 8.99 -2.07 -13.73
C LEU A 92 9.77 -1.23 -12.71
N ALA A 93 10.66 -1.84 -11.94
CA ALA A 93 11.49 -1.16 -10.95
C ALA A 93 12.80 -0.59 -11.55
N ALA A 94 13.04 -0.77 -12.85
CA ALA A 94 14.23 -0.22 -13.49
C ALA A 94 14.32 1.31 -13.28
N PRO A 95 15.50 1.88 -12.97
CA PRO A 95 15.66 3.29 -12.62
C PRO A 95 15.09 4.28 -13.67
N GLY A 96 15.01 3.88 -14.93
CA GLY A 96 14.45 4.68 -16.01
C GLY A 96 12.93 4.60 -16.18
N ALA A 97 12.27 3.63 -15.54
CA ALA A 97 10.82 3.43 -15.65
C ALA A 97 10.04 4.52 -14.91
N GLY A 98 10.58 5.04 -13.79
CA GLY A 98 9.97 6.10 -13.00
C GLY A 98 8.62 5.69 -12.40
N ILE A 99 8.41 4.40 -12.13
CA ILE A 99 7.21 3.85 -11.50
C ILE A 99 7.21 4.21 -10.01
N ASP A 100 6.05 4.59 -9.49
CA ASP A 100 5.87 4.95 -8.07
C ASP A 100 5.21 3.84 -7.28
N VAL A 101 4.42 2.97 -7.94
CA VAL A 101 3.75 1.81 -7.35
C VAL A 101 3.55 0.73 -8.41
N ILE A 102 3.67 -0.53 -8.01
CA ILE A 102 3.34 -1.69 -8.85
C ILE A 102 2.07 -2.33 -8.29
N VAL A 103 1.08 -2.60 -9.15
CA VAL A 103 -0.15 -3.31 -8.79
C VAL A 103 -0.21 -4.62 -9.57
N ILE A 104 -0.31 -5.73 -8.85
CA ILE A 104 -0.47 -7.07 -9.43
C ILE A 104 -1.93 -7.48 -9.27
N GLU A 105 -2.70 -7.56 -10.35
CA GLU A 105 -4.05 -8.11 -10.33
C GLU A 105 -4.00 -9.62 -10.41
N ALA A 106 -4.46 -10.29 -9.35
CA ALA A 106 -4.60 -11.73 -9.30
C ALA A 106 -5.81 -12.22 -10.11
N SER A 107 -5.71 -13.41 -10.69
CA SER A 107 -6.88 -14.10 -11.24
C SER A 107 -7.95 -14.29 -10.15
N GLY A 108 -9.23 -14.21 -10.54
CA GLY A 108 -10.35 -14.41 -9.61
C GLY A 108 -10.48 -15.80 -9.00
N LEU A 109 -9.65 -16.75 -9.42
CA LEU A 109 -9.56 -18.12 -8.88
C LEU A 109 -8.18 -18.38 -8.25
N ALA A 110 -7.31 -17.39 -8.19
CA ALA A 110 -5.98 -17.50 -7.61
C ALA A 110 -6.03 -17.58 -6.08
N GLU A 111 -5.07 -18.30 -5.51
CA GLU A 111 -4.77 -18.23 -4.08
C GLU A 111 -3.91 -16.99 -3.81
N PRO A 112 -4.46 -15.93 -3.16
CA PRO A 112 -3.73 -14.66 -2.99
C PRO A 112 -2.44 -14.85 -2.20
N GLN A 113 -2.44 -15.80 -1.27
CA GLN A 113 -1.30 -16.10 -0.41
C GLN A 113 -0.03 -16.48 -1.20
N GLU A 114 -0.18 -17.13 -2.35
CA GLU A 114 0.97 -17.52 -3.18
C GLU A 114 1.64 -16.30 -3.81
N LEU A 115 0.85 -15.37 -4.36
CA LEU A 115 1.37 -14.11 -4.88
C LEU A 115 2.04 -13.26 -3.81
N VAL A 116 1.42 -13.16 -2.64
CA VAL A 116 2.03 -12.45 -1.49
C VAL A 116 3.37 -13.08 -1.13
N ARG A 117 3.46 -14.41 -1.08
CA ARG A 117 4.74 -15.10 -0.81
C ARG A 117 5.80 -14.81 -1.86
N MET A 118 5.44 -14.80 -3.15
CA MET A 118 6.37 -14.46 -4.23
C MET A 118 6.89 -13.04 -4.09
N VAL A 119 6.02 -12.06 -3.80
CA VAL A 119 6.43 -10.66 -3.59
C VAL A 119 7.33 -10.53 -2.37
N LEU A 120 7.02 -11.22 -1.27
CA LEU A 120 7.82 -11.20 -0.04
C LEU A 120 9.17 -11.94 -0.19
N ALA A 121 9.24 -12.91 -1.09
CA ALA A 121 10.46 -13.67 -1.37
C ALA A 121 11.37 -12.99 -2.42
N SER A 122 10.88 -11.96 -3.11
CA SER A 122 11.68 -11.22 -4.07
C SER A 122 12.82 -10.48 -3.36
N GLU A 123 14.04 -10.67 -3.86
CA GLU A 123 15.26 -10.01 -3.35
C GLU A 123 15.57 -8.68 -4.06
N HIS A 124 14.65 -8.21 -4.92
CA HIS A 124 14.89 -6.97 -5.66
C HIS A 124 14.92 -5.76 -4.71
N PRO A 125 16.07 -5.03 -4.60
CA PRO A 125 16.25 -3.99 -3.58
C PRO A 125 15.38 -2.74 -3.80
N GLY A 126 14.87 -2.56 -5.01
CA GLY A 126 14.04 -1.39 -5.39
C GLY A 126 12.56 -1.55 -5.10
N ILE A 127 12.10 -2.67 -4.53
CA ILE A 127 10.69 -2.90 -4.22
C ILE A 127 10.45 -3.17 -2.74
N VAL A 128 9.20 -3.00 -2.31
CA VAL A 128 8.73 -3.36 -0.97
C VAL A 128 7.29 -3.88 -1.07
N TYR A 129 6.90 -4.79 -0.19
CA TYR A 129 5.53 -5.24 -0.11
C TYR A 129 4.58 -4.08 0.21
N GLY A 130 3.57 -3.86 -0.64
CA GLY A 130 2.61 -2.76 -0.57
C GLY A 130 1.23 -3.14 -0.02
N GLY A 131 1.02 -4.44 0.30
CA GLY A 131 -0.22 -4.95 0.89
C GLY A 131 -1.03 -5.84 -0.03
N LEU A 132 -1.87 -6.69 0.60
CA LEU A 132 -2.90 -7.49 -0.06
C LEU A 132 -4.26 -6.79 0.06
N VAL A 133 -4.81 -6.43 -1.09
CA VAL A 133 -6.15 -5.82 -1.22
C VAL A 133 -7.12 -6.87 -1.71
N GLU A 134 -8.10 -7.25 -0.89
CA GLU A 134 -9.16 -8.18 -1.27
C GLU A 134 -10.42 -7.42 -1.69
N VAL A 135 -10.91 -7.64 -2.91
CA VAL A 135 -12.13 -7.02 -3.43
C VAL A 135 -13.30 -7.97 -3.30
N VAL A 136 -14.32 -7.56 -2.57
CA VAL A 136 -15.56 -8.32 -2.32
C VAL A 136 -16.72 -7.73 -3.11
N ASP A 137 -17.51 -8.57 -3.77
CA ASP A 137 -18.79 -8.20 -4.34
C ASP A 137 -19.87 -8.26 -3.27
N ALA A 138 -20.35 -7.11 -2.79
CA ALA A 138 -21.36 -7.06 -1.73
C ALA A 138 -22.70 -7.70 -2.14
N ALA A 139 -23.09 -7.57 -3.41
CA ALA A 139 -24.37 -8.10 -3.90
C ALA A 139 -24.38 -9.65 -3.98
N GLU A 140 -23.23 -10.24 -4.29
CA GLU A 140 -23.07 -11.69 -4.46
C GLU A 140 -22.37 -12.38 -3.29
N PHE A 141 -22.07 -11.66 -2.21
CA PHE A 141 -21.21 -12.13 -1.11
C PHE A 141 -21.69 -13.45 -0.50
N ASP A 142 -22.92 -13.51 -0.06
CA ASP A 142 -23.47 -14.71 0.61
C ASP A 142 -23.49 -15.92 -0.32
N GLY A 143 -23.89 -15.70 -1.58
CA GLY A 143 -23.94 -16.75 -2.60
C GLY A 143 -22.56 -17.28 -2.98
N THR A 144 -21.59 -16.38 -3.07
CA THR A 144 -20.20 -16.71 -3.39
C THR A 144 -19.54 -17.42 -2.22
N ARG A 145 -19.68 -16.89 -0.99
CA ARG A 145 -19.15 -17.49 0.23
C ARG A 145 -19.70 -18.88 0.50
N ALA A 146 -20.98 -19.11 0.25
CA ALA A 146 -21.60 -20.44 0.42
C ALA A 146 -21.01 -21.51 -0.51
N LYS A 147 -20.56 -21.11 -1.71
CA LYS A 147 -19.95 -22.00 -2.72
C LYS A 147 -18.42 -22.09 -2.54
N HIS A 148 -17.81 -21.06 -2.01
CA HIS A 148 -16.37 -20.84 -1.90
C HIS A 148 -16.01 -20.42 -0.48
N PRO A 149 -16.01 -21.36 0.50
CA PRO A 149 -15.73 -21.04 1.91
C PRO A 149 -14.27 -20.56 2.13
N GLU A 150 -13.38 -20.77 1.16
CA GLU A 150 -12.01 -20.23 1.17
C GLU A 150 -11.96 -18.70 1.23
N ILE A 151 -13.03 -18.00 0.86
CA ILE A 151 -13.15 -16.53 0.96
C ILE A 151 -12.91 -16.06 2.41
N ASP A 152 -13.37 -16.79 3.41
CA ASP A 152 -13.15 -16.44 4.82
C ASP A 152 -11.65 -16.36 5.14
N ARG A 153 -10.85 -17.29 4.58
CA ARG A 153 -9.39 -17.26 4.73
C ARG A 153 -8.75 -16.10 3.95
N HIS A 154 -9.24 -15.81 2.74
CA HIS A 154 -8.72 -14.68 1.96
C HIS A 154 -8.95 -13.36 2.68
N LEU A 155 -10.14 -13.15 3.26
CA LEU A 155 -10.46 -11.98 4.07
C LEU A 155 -9.58 -11.88 5.33
N ALA A 156 -9.33 -12.99 6.01
CA ALA A 156 -8.47 -13.01 7.19
C ALA A 156 -6.98 -12.74 6.88
N LEU A 157 -6.56 -12.92 5.62
CA LEU A 157 -5.19 -12.65 5.16
C LEU A 157 -5.02 -11.23 4.59
N ALA A 158 -6.10 -10.58 4.22
CA ALA A 158 -6.07 -9.26 3.60
C ALA A 158 -5.50 -8.20 4.56
N ASP A 159 -4.79 -7.22 4.00
CA ASP A 159 -4.38 -6.02 4.72
C ASP A 159 -5.43 -4.91 4.54
N LEU A 160 -6.13 -4.92 3.40
CA LEU A 160 -7.24 -4.03 3.08
C LEU A 160 -8.35 -4.84 2.41
N VAL A 161 -9.60 -4.61 2.79
CA VAL A 161 -10.77 -5.17 2.11
C VAL A 161 -11.60 -4.05 1.49
N VAL A 162 -11.81 -4.12 0.17
CA VAL A 162 -12.71 -3.24 -0.56
C VAL A 162 -14.03 -3.94 -0.79
N VAL A 163 -15.07 -3.53 -0.06
CA VAL A 163 -16.42 -4.06 -0.23
C VAL A 163 -17.12 -3.27 -1.33
N ASN A 164 -17.05 -3.80 -2.53
CA ASN A 164 -17.52 -3.16 -3.76
C ASN A 164 -19.00 -3.51 -4.06
N LYS A 165 -19.62 -2.74 -4.94
CA LYS A 165 -21.00 -2.89 -5.39
C LYS A 165 -22.04 -2.80 -4.26
N LEU A 166 -21.78 -1.98 -3.25
CA LEU A 166 -22.69 -1.75 -2.14
C LEU A 166 -24.04 -1.18 -2.58
N ASP A 167 -24.04 -0.42 -3.67
CA ASP A 167 -25.25 0.12 -4.32
C ASP A 167 -26.21 -0.96 -4.83
N ARG A 168 -25.76 -2.22 -4.92
CA ARG A 168 -26.53 -3.36 -5.42
C ARG A 168 -26.83 -4.39 -4.34
N ALA A 169 -26.29 -4.23 -3.13
CA ALA A 169 -26.53 -5.14 -2.02
C ALA A 169 -27.90 -4.86 -1.35
N ASP A 170 -28.67 -5.91 -1.09
CA ASP A 170 -29.97 -5.77 -0.41
C ASP A 170 -29.81 -5.32 1.06
N ASP A 171 -28.70 -5.71 1.73
CA ASP A 171 -28.41 -5.37 3.12
C ASP A 171 -26.90 -5.08 3.28
N ALA A 172 -26.51 -3.87 2.84
CA ALA A 172 -25.12 -3.42 2.83
C ALA A 172 -24.49 -3.41 4.22
N GLU A 173 -25.22 -2.94 5.24
CA GLU A 173 -24.73 -2.85 6.62
C GLU A 173 -24.42 -4.23 7.21
N ARG A 174 -25.28 -5.20 6.96
CA ARG A 174 -25.05 -6.58 7.40
C ARG A 174 -23.83 -7.18 6.72
N ILE A 175 -23.67 -6.99 5.42
CA ILE A 175 -22.50 -7.49 4.67
C ILE A 175 -21.22 -6.86 5.20
N LEU A 176 -21.20 -5.55 5.40
CA LEU A 176 -20.05 -4.85 6.00
C LEU A 176 -19.72 -5.39 7.39
N GLY A 177 -20.74 -5.65 8.23
CA GLY A 177 -20.55 -6.23 9.55
C GLY A 177 -19.95 -7.64 9.50
N VAL A 178 -20.41 -8.49 8.58
CA VAL A 178 -19.85 -9.85 8.39
C VAL A 178 -18.42 -9.77 7.89
N VAL A 179 -18.14 -8.94 6.88
CA VAL A 179 -16.79 -8.78 6.33
C VAL A 179 -15.81 -8.30 7.41
N ARG A 180 -16.19 -7.28 8.21
CA ARG A 180 -15.36 -6.81 9.33
C ARG A 180 -15.07 -7.91 10.34
N SER A 181 -16.04 -8.76 10.64
CA SER A 181 -15.84 -9.87 11.58
C SER A 181 -14.92 -10.99 11.05
N LEU A 182 -14.75 -11.09 9.72
CA LEU A 182 -13.87 -12.07 9.07
C LEU A 182 -12.48 -11.50 8.81
N ALA A 183 -12.38 -10.20 8.62
CA ALA A 183 -11.17 -9.45 8.33
C ALA A 183 -10.76 -8.58 9.53
N ASP A 184 -10.69 -9.17 10.71
CA ASP A 184 -10.51 -8.50 12.01
C ASP A 184 -9.24 -7.64 12.13
N HIS A 185 -8.27 -7.83 11.22
CA HIS A 185 -7.02 -7.07 11.19
C HIS A 185 -6.90 -6.13 10.01
N ALA A 186 -7.82 -6.20 9.04
CA ALA A 186 -7.79 -5.40 7.85
C ALA A 186 -8.64 -4.12 7.99
N ALA A 187 -8.22 -3.05 7.32
CA ALA A 187 -9.13 -1.94 7.07
C ALA A 187 -10.22 -2.40 6.09
N VAL A 188 -11.48 -2.05 6.36
CA VAL A 188 -12.62 -2.41 5.50
C VAL A 188 -13.25 -1.15 4.94
N VAL A 189 -13.13 -0.97 3.63
CA VAL A 189 -13.55 0.23 2.90
C VAL A 189 -14.75 -0.08 2.02
N PRO A 190 -15.87 0.64 2.18
CA PRO A 190 -17.00 0.56 1.28
C PRO A 190 -16.67 1.19 -0.08
N ALA A 191 -17.12 0.58 -1.18
CA ALA A 191 -16.93 1.11 -2.51
C ALA A 191 -18.14 0.86 -3.42
N THR A 192 -18.24 1.72 -4.42
CA THR A 192 -19.20 1.60 -5.53
C THR A 192 -18.43 1.82 -6.82
N TYR A 193 -18.62 0.94 -7.80
CA TYR A 193 -17.87 0.95 -9.07
C TYR A 193 -16.32 0.88 -8.89
N GLY A 194 -15.84 0.24 -7.83
CA GLY A 194 -14.39 0.14 -7.54
C GLY A 194 -13.74 1.47 -7.18
N ARG A 195 -14.51 2.50 -6.81
CA ARG A 195 -13.98 3.83 -6.49
C ARG A 195 -13.54 3.89 -5.05
N ILE A 196 -12.24 4.00 -4.84
CA ILE A 196 -11.60 4.32 -3.55
C ILE A 196 -10.58 5.44 -3.78
N ASP A 197 -10.22 6.13 -2.72
CA ASP A 197 -9.14 7.11 -2.81
C ASP A 197 -7.79 6.41 -3.02
N PRO A 198 -7.04 6.72 -4.08
CA PRO A 198 -5.72 6.11 -4.33
C PRO A 198 -4.70 6.33 -3.21
N GLU A 199 -4.82 7.41 -2.43
CA GLU A 199 -3.94 7.69 -1.29
C GLU A 199 -3.99 6.61 -0.21
N PHE A 200 -5.05 5.82 -0.19
CA PHE A 200 -5.14 4.63 0.65
C PHE A 200 -4.01 3.63 0.33
N LEU A 201 -3.74 3.41 -0.94
CA LEU A 201 -2.83 2.37 -1.40
C LEU A 201 -1.39 2.86 -1.59
N PHE A 202 -1.24 4.09 -2.08
CA PHE A 202 0.07 4.67 -2.38
C PHE A 202 0.05 6.20 -2.25
N ASP A 203 1.24 6.80 -2.27
CA ASP A 203 1.36 8.25 -2.21
C ASP A 203 1.07 8.86 -3.56
N CYS A 204 0.07 9.70 -3.62
CA CYS A 204 -0.16 10.51 -4.79
C CYS A 204 0.85 11.66 -4.84
N ARG A 205 1.44 11.90 -6.00
CA ARG A 205 2.25 13.09 -6.21
C ARG A 205 1.34 14.32 -6.19
N PRO A 206 1.72 15.44 -5.53
CA PRO A 206 0.96 16.67 -5.66
C PRO A 206 0.80 16.99 -7.15
N SER A 207 -0.42 17.01 -7.64
CA SER A 207 -0.73 17.43 -9.00
C SER A 207 -0.32 18.89 -9.11
N GLU A 208 0.67 19.22 -9.95
CA GLU A 208 0.76 20.56 -10.50
C GLU A 208 -0.58 20.78 -11.23
N GLU A 209 -1.35 21.77 -10.79
CA GLU A 209 -2.68 22.07 -11.29
C GLU A 209 -2.70 22.02 -12.82
N ARG A 210 -3.27 20.98 -13.39
CA ARG A 210 -3.62 20.96 -14.82
C ARG A 210 -4.81 21.88 -15.01
N LEU A 211 -4.53 23.17 -15.17
CA LEU A 211 -5.51 24.13 -15.64
C LEU A 211 -5.93 23.72 -17.07
N GLY A 212 -7.13 23.17 -17.19
CA GLY A 212 -7.86 23.32 -18.44
C GLY A 212 -8.20 22.08 -19.26
N GLN A 213 -8.45 20.91 -18.66
CA GLN A 213 -9.21 19.87 -19.40
C GLN A 213 -10.20 19.16 -18.47
N LEU A 214 -11.47 19.57 -18.57
CA LEU A 214 -12.59 18.84 -17.97
C LEU A 214 -12.68 17.47 -18.66
N SER A 215 -12.61 16.40 -17.89
CA SER A 215 -12.88 15.05 -18.37
C SER A 215 -14.39 14.79 -18.36
N PHE A 216 -14.86 13.88 -19.21
CA PHE A 216 -16.27 13.49 -19.25
C PHE A 216 -16.78 12.94 -17.92
N ASP A 217 -15.91 12.40 -17.06
CA ASP A 217 -16.27 11.91 -15.72
C ASP A 217 -16.61 13.04 -14.74
N ASP A 218 -16.13 14.26 -14.98
CA ASP A 218 -16.46 15.45 -14.17
C ASP A 218 -17.88 15.96 -14.47
N LEU A 219 -18.55 15.44 -15.50
CA LEU A 219 -19.90 15.83 -15.91
C LEU A 219 -20.99 14.93 -15.31
N ASP A 220 -20.69 13.73 -14.83
CA ASP A 220 -21.67 12.80 -14.26
C ASP A 220 -22.03 13.10 -12.79
N ASP A 221 -21.28 13.97 -12.09
CA ASP A 221 -21.55 14.33 -10.69
C ASP A 221 -22.64 15.43 -10.52
N HIS A 222 -23.31 15.87 -11.61
CA HIS A 222 -24.25 16.98 -11.57
C HIS A 222 -25.72 16.63 -11.83
N HIS A 223 -26.22 15.51 -11.32
CA HIS A 223 -27.68 15.28 -11.24
C HIS A 223 -28.11 14.97 -9.80
N GLY A 224 -28.33 16.06 -9.03
CA GLY A 224 -28.94 16.00 -7.71
C GLY A 224 -29.30 17.43 -7.26
N ASP A 225 -30.54 17.83 -7.46
CA ASP A 225 -31.14 19.12 -7.10
C ASP A 225 -30.97 19.47 -5.62
N GLY A 226 -30.60 20.74 -5.33
CA GLY A 226 -30.81 21.29 -3.99
C GLY A 226 -29.88 22.42 -3.58
N HIS A 227 -30.42 23.65 -3.59
CA HIS A 227 -29.83 24.90 -3.13
C HIS A 227 -29.08 24.85 -1.77
N GLY A 228 -27.85 25.40 -1.72
CA GLY A 228 -27.19 25.78 -0.46
C GLY A 228 -25.78 26.27 -0.72
N THR A 229 -25.59 27.58 -0.59
CA THR A 229 -24.34 28.33 -0.61
C THR A 229 -23.35 27.79 0.43
N ASP A 230 -22.14 27.41 0.03
CA ASP A 230 -20.84 27.90 0.47
C ASP A 230 -19.74 26.95 -0.03
N GLY A 231 -18.74 27.55 -0.71
CA GLY A 231 -17.71 26.85 -1.40
C GLY A 231 -16.68 26.19 -0.46
N HIS A 232 -16.56 24.91 -0.59
CA HIS A 232 -15.31 24.17 -0.42
C HIS A 232 -15.41 22.97 -1.39
N ALA A 233 -14.43 22.84 -2.27
CA ALA A 233 -14.29 21.71 -3.17
C ALA A 233 -14.39 20.41 -2.35
N GLY A 234 -15.55 19.74 -2.43
CA GLY A 234 -15.79 18.44 -1.80
C GLY A 234 -14.95 17.38 -2.50
N HIS A 235 -13.73 17.20 -2.06
CA HIS A 235 -12.97 16.01 -2.40
C HIS A 235 -13.68 14.79 -1.80
N LEU A 236 -13.73 13.69 -2.54
CA LEU A 236 -14.26 12.37 -2.13
C LEU A 236 -13.44 11.78 -0.94
N HIS A 237 -13.36 12.51 0.18
CA HIS A 237 -12.69 12.06 1.41
C HIS A 237 -13.61 11.21 2.31
N THR A 238 -14.58 10.48 1.74
CA THR A 238 -15.60 9.79 2.52
C THR A 238 -15.30 8.32 2.77
N GLY A 239 -14.06 7.95 3.00
CA GLY A 239 -13.76 6.52 3.23
C GLY A 239 -12.56 6.19 4.11
N TYR A 240 -11.68 7.13 4.39
CA TYR A 240 -10.50 6.87 5.24
C TYR A 240 -10.15 8.05 6.13
N ASP A 241 -9.42 7.73 7.19
CA ASP A 241 -8.86 8.69 8.14
C ASP A 241 -7.34 8.72 7.97
N SER A 242 -6.75 9.90 8.08
CA SER A 242 -5.30 10.06 8.08
C SER A 242 -4.83 10.89 9.26
N LEU A 243 -3.70 10.50 9.83
CA LEU A 243 -3.02 11.23 10.90
C LEU A 243 -1.59 11.53 10.46
N SER A 244 -1.19 12.79 10.49
CA SER A 244 0.20 13.22 10.39
C SER A 244 0.73 13.49 11.79
N PHE A 245 1.78 12.76 12.20
CA PHE A 245 2.44 12.88 13.48
C PHE A 245 3.84 13.46 13.29
N THR A 246 4.19 14.49 14.08
CA THR A 246 5.55 15.07 14.08
C THR A 246 5.99 15.27 15.53
N SER A 247 7.18 14.81 15.88
CA SER A 247 7.77 14.96 17.20
C SER A 247 9.25 15.31 17.10
N GLY A 248 9.68 16.29 17.88
CA GLY A 248 11.10 16.59 18.15
C GLY A 248 11.66 15.82 19.36
N VAL A 249 10.79 15.05 20.05
CA VAL A 249 11.20 14.16 21.14
C VAL A 249 11.51 12.78 20.52
N PRO A 250 12.69 12.20 20.74
CA PRO A 250 13.02 10.86 20.27
C PRO A 250 12.03 9.82 20.78
N LEU A 251 11.71 8.82 19.96
CA LEU A 251 10.85 7.73 20.39
C LEU A 251 11.65 6.61 21.07
N GLU A 252 11.11 6.08 22.16
CA GLU A 252 11.67 4.90 22.83
C GLU A 252 11.33 3.65 22.01
N PRO A 253 12.33 2.88 21.56
CA PRO A 253 12.13 1.78 20.61
C PRO A 253 11.11 0.72 21.08
N ARG A 254 11.16 0.34 22.36
CA ARG A 254 10.24 -0.69 22.92
C ARG A 254 8.80 -0.19 23.04
N ARG A 255 8.61 1.14 23.30
CA ARG A 255 7.27 1.73 23.34
C ARG A 255 6.67 1.79 21.93
N LEU A 256 7.48 2.21 20.95
CA LEU A 256 7.05 2.20 19.55
C LEU A 256 6.70 0.77 19.09
N MET A 257 7.54 -0.23 19.40
CA MET A 257 7.25 -1.62 19.03
C MET A 257 5.96 -2.12 19.69
N ARG A 258 5.70 -1.79 20.95
CA ARG A 258 4.42 -2.13 21.60
C ARG A 258 3.22 -1.47 20.91
N PHE A 259 3.32 -0.19 20.56
CA PHE A 259 2.31 0.50 19.76
C PHE A 259 2.07 -0.22 18.44
N LEU A 260 3.13 -0.59 17.72
CA LEU A 260 3.04 -1.30 16.44
C LEU A 260 2.47 -2.72 16.58
N ASP A 261 2.68 -3.39 17.70
CA ASP A 261 2.11 -4.72 18.00
C ASP A 261 0.61 -4.62 18.39
N SER A 262 0.20 -3.51 19.01
CA SER A 262 -1.19 -3.26 19.47
C SER A 262 -1.97 -2.32 18.55
N ARG A 263 -1.60 -2.25 17.27
CA ARG A 263 -2.28 -1.38 16.29
C ARG A 263 -3.79 -1.60 16.31
N PRO A 264 -4.60 -0.53 16.31
CA PRO A 264 -6.04 -0.66 16.28
C PRO A 264 -6.52 -1.26 14.96
N GLU A 265 -7.67 -1.92 15.03
CA GLU A 265 -8.40 -2.35 13.84
C GLU A 265 -8.62 -1.15 12.91
N GLY A 266 -8.52 -1.39 11.61
CA GLY A 266 -8.70 -0.35 10.59
C GLY A 266 -7.45 0.47 10.28
N LEU A 267 -6.37 0.40 11.06
CA LEU A 267 -5.10 1.05 10.71
C LEU A 267 -4.38 0.22 9.64
N TYR A 268 -4.38 0.74 8.42
CA TYR A 268 -3.88 0.02 7.25
C TYR A 268 -2.39 0.27 6.98
N ARG A 269 -1.95 1.54 7.02
CA ARG A 269 -0.61 1.91 6.58
C ARG A 269 0.03 2.92 7.52
N ILE A 270 1.32 2.74 7.80
CA ILE A 270 2.15 3.72 8.50
C ILE A 270 3.45 3.88 7.71
N LYS A 271 3.85 5.12 7.47
CA LYS A 271 5.12 5.43 6.83
C LYS A 271 5.72 6.71 7.36
N GLY A 272 7.01 6.88 7.15
CA GLY A 272 7.73 8.10 7.50
C GLY A 272 9.10 7.80 8.10
N TYR A 273 9.56 8.70 8.94
CA TYR A 273 10.87 8.61 9.58
C TYR A 273 10.74 8.63 11.09
N VAL A 274 11.55 7.82 11.76
CA VAL A 274 11.63 7.74 13.21
C VAL A 274 13.02 8.16 13.66
N ASP A 275 13.07 9.07 14.64
CA ASP A 275 14.26 9.39 15.42
C ASP A 275 14.24 8.59 16.73
N PHE A 276 15.21 7.71 16.90
CA PHE A 276 15.43 6.99 18.16
C PHE A 276 16.46 7.67 19.06
N GLY A 277 16.94 8.87 18.71
CA GLY A 277 17.84 9.68 19.52
C GLY A 277 19.11 8.92 19.94
N PRO A 278 19.38 8.80 21.27
CA PRO A 278 20.62 8.19 21.75
C PRO A 278 20.68 6.66 21.57
N TYR A 279 19.58 5.99 21.21
CA TYR A 279 19.58 4.55 20.91
C TYR A 279 20.29 4.25 19.59
N ASP A 280 20.21 5.16 18.60
CA ASP A 280 21.05 5.19 17.41
C ASP A 280 21.23 6.65 16.94
N PRO A 281 22.26 7.34 17.46
CA PRO A 281 22.44 8.76 17.18
C PRO A 281 22.94 9.06 15.75
N LEU A 282 23.32 8.04 14.98
CA LEU A 282 23.87 8.21 13.63
C LEU A 282 22.78 8.16 12.56
N ASN A 283 21.71 7.44 12.82
CA ASN A 283 20.69 7.17 11.82
C ASN A 283 19.29 7.67 12.24
N ARG A 284 18.50 8.02 11.25
CA ARG A 284 17.05 7.97 11.29
C ARG A 284 16.57 6.66 10.67
N TYR A 285 15.37 6.28 10.94
CA TYR A 285 14.82 5.03 10.41
C TYR A 285 13.60 5.33 9.54
N ALA A 286 13.72 5.13 8.21
CA ALA A 286 12.55 5.10 7.37
C ALA A 286 11.70 3.89 7.76
N MET A 287 10.43 4.11 8.09
CA MET A 287 9.49 3.07 8.51
C MET A 287 8.43 2.86 7.42
N HIS A 288 8.22 1.60 7.08
CA HIS A 288 7.16 1.15 6.20
C HIS A 288 6.38 0.02 6.86
N ALA A 289 5.10 0.26 7.12
CA ALA A 289 4.19 -0.73 7.67
C ALA A 289 2.88 -0.76 6.87
N VAL A 290 2.44 -1.95 6.46
CA VAL A 290 1.17 -2.19 5.75
C VAL A 290 0.55 -3.45 6.32
N GLY A 291 -0.67 -3.35 6.85
CA GLY A 291 -1.29 -4.44 7.59
C GLY A 291 -0.36 -4.95 8.70
N ARG A 292 0.04 -6.21 8.62
CA ARG A 292 1.01 -6.82 9.57
C ARG A 292 2.46 -6.73 9.12
N PHE A 293 2.72 -6.32 7.89
CA PHE A 293 4.08 -6.13 7.40
C PHE A 293 4.72 -4.91 8.05
N LEU A 294 6.00 -5.03 8.43
CA LEU A 294 6.80 -3.97 9.04
C LEU A 294 8.24 -4.07 8.56
N ARG A 295 8.82 -2.94 8.16
CA ARG A 295 10.24 -2.80 7.83
C ARG A 295 10.76 -1.46 8.31
N PHE A 296 12.03 -1.47 8.72
CA PHE A 296 12.81 -0.28 9.02
C PHE A 296 14.06 -0.25 8.16
N TYR A 297 14.39 0.94 7.66
CA TYR A 297 15.58 1.18 6.84
C TYR A 297 16.40 2.28 7.53
N PRO A 298 17.58 1.96 8.09
CA PRO A 298 18.46 2.95 8.69
C PRO A 298 19.06 3.84 7.60
N GLU A 299 18.96 5.15 7.79
CA GLU A 299 19.53 6.18 6.91
C GLU A 299 20.35 7.15 7.76
N PRO A 300 21.61 7.45 7.38
CA PRO A 300 22.39 8.44 8.09
C PRO A 300 21.71 9.81 8.05
N TRP A 301 21.73 10.53 9.18
CA TRP A 301 21.28 11.91 9.22
C TRP A 301 22.11 12.78 8.29
N ALA A 302 21.48 13.65 7.49
CA ALA A 302 22.20 14.64 6.73
C ALA A 302 22.78 15.74 7.65
N PRO A 303 23.95 16.31 7.32
CA PRO A 303 24.55 17.37 8.11
C PRO A 303 23.61 18.59 8.22
N GLY A 304 23.24 18.95 9.46
CA GLY A 304 22.35 20.10 9.72
C GLY A 304 20.87 19.83 9.55
N GLU A 305 20.48 18.57 9.34
CA GLU A 305 19.09 18.16 9.32
C GLU A 305 18.48 18.18 10.72
N ASP A 306 17.23 18.70 10.83
CA ASP A 306 16.47 18.65 12.07
C ASP A 306 16.09 17.21 12.40
N ARG A 307 16.39 16.78 13.63
CA ARG A 307 16.04 15.44 14.09
C ARG A 307 14.61 15.38 14.50
N LEU A 308 13.79 14.82 13.64
CA LEU A 308 12.35 14.72 13.84
C LEU A 308 11.86 13.32 13.52
N THR A 309 10.94 12.82 14.34
CA THR A 309 10.03 11.76 13.94
C THR A 309 8.89 12.37 13.14
N GLN A 310 8.64 11.85 11.94
CA GLN A 310 7.54 12.27 11.06
C GLN A 310 6.87 11.04 10.49
N LEU A 311 5.63 10.79 10.91
CA LEU A 311 4.86 9.61 10.50
C LEU A 311 3.52 10.05 9.90
N VAL A 312 3.09 9.34 8.86
CA VAL A 312 1.74 9.40 8.30
C VAL A 312 1.08 8.05 8.51
N LEU A 313 -0.07 8.07 9.17
CA LEU A 313 -0.90 6.90 9.44
C LEU A 313 -2.17 7.00 8.61
N ILE A 314 -2.58 5.92 7.97
CA ILE A 314 -3.76 5.85 7.11
C ILE A 314 -4.59 4.63 7.50
N GLY A 315 -5.89 4.83 7.67
CA GLY A 315 -6.80 3.76 8.05
C GLY A 315 -8.27 4.08 7.77
N ALA A 316 -9.15 3.17 8.12
CA ALA A 316 -10.60 3.34 8.00
C ALA A 316 -11.25 3.18 9.38
N GLY A 317 -11.94 4.24 9.86
CA GLY A 317 -12.59 4.25 11.17
C GLY A 317 -11.60 4.30 12.33
N ILE A 318 -10.40 4.86 12.14
CA ILE A 318 -9.40 5.04 13.20
C ILE A 318 -9.69 6.32 13.99
N ASP A 319 -9.40 6.28 15.30
CA ASP A 319 -9.44 7.46 16.17
C ASP A 319 -8.08 8.17 16.12
N ALA A 320 -7.97 9.19 15.28
CA ALA A 320 -6.74 9.96 15.09
C ALA A 320 -6.25 10.64 16.38
N ASP A 321 -7.16 11.10 17.25
CA ASP A 321 -6.81 11.74 18.52
C ASP A 321 -6.19 10.75 19.52
N THR A 322 -6.76 9.55 19.59
CA THR A 322 -6.22 8.46 20.43
C THR A 322 -4.88 7.99 19.90
N LEU A 323 -4.74 7.76 18.60
CA LEU A 323 -3.48 7.35 17.96
C LEU A 323 -2.37 8.39 18.16
N GLY A 324 -2.70 9.67 18.04
CA GLY A 324 -1.75 10.76 18.29
C GLY A 324 -1.19 10.74 19.71
N LYS A 325 -2.07 10.56 20.70
CA LYS A 325 -1.67 10.45 22.12
C LYS A 325 -0.84 9.20 22.41
N GLU A 326 -1.16 8.08 21.79
CA GLU A 326 -0.39 6.85 21.94
C GLU A 326 1.01 6.99 21.33
N LEU A 327 1.15 7.67 20.19
CA LEU A 327 2.44 8.00 19.59
C LEU A 327 3.23 9.01 20.44
N GLU A 328 2.58 10.04 20.98
CA GLU A 328 3.21 10.98 21.94
C GLU A 328 3.74 10.23 23.17
N ALA A 329 3.00 9.24 23.67
CA ALA A 329 3.42 8.42 24.81
C ALA A 329 4.61 7.49 24.49
N CYS A 330 4.95 7.29 23.21
CA CYS A 330 6.17 6.60 22.79
C CYS A 330 7.42 7.49 22.95
N GLY A 331 7.26 8.81 23.10
CA GLY A 331 8.38 9.74 23.31
C GLY A 331 9.13 9.49 24.62
N ASP A 332 10.40 9.84 24.63
CA ASP A 332 11.28 9.75 25.80
C ASP A 332 12.05 11.06 25.99
N ASP A 333 11.58 11.89 26.92
CA ASP A 333 12.19 13.19 27.23
C ASP A 333 13.56 13.08 27.96
N ALA A 334 13.86 11.89 28.51
CA ALA A 334 15.11 11.63 29.23
C ALA A 334 15.69 10.28 28.83
N PRO A 335 16.02 10.10 27.54
CA PRO A 335 16.35 8.79 27.01
C PRO A 335 17.65 8.26 27.62
N HIS A 336 17.58 7.07 28.20
CA HIS A 336 18.71 6.30 28.64
C HIS A 336 18.90 5.13 27.66
N ALA A 337 19.84 5.29 26.73
CA ALA A 337 20.18 4.22 25.81
C ALA A 337 20.71 3.01 26.58
N ASP A 338 20.01 1.89 26.48
CA ASP A 338 20.56 0.60 26.85
C ASP A 338 20.98 -0.17 25.57
N GLU A 339 21.96 -1.05 25.69
CA GLU A 339 22.50 -1.84 24.57
C GLU A 339 21.44 -2.71 23.87
N HIS A 340 20.29 -2.94 24.51
CA HIS A 340 19.26 -3.85 24.02
C HIS A 340 17.99 -3.10 23.59
N GLY A 341 17.96 -1.78 23.71
CA GLY A 341 16.78 -0.95 23.40
C GLY A 341 16.30 -1.15 21.98
N MET A 342 17.22 -1.23 21.03
CA MET A 342 16.95 -1.37 19.60
C MET A 342 16.60 -2.79 19.13
N TRP A 343 16.78 -3.83 19.93
CA TRP A 343 16.60 -5.22 19.45
C TRP A 343 15.24 -5.50 18.82
N GLY A 344 14.19 -4.91 19.35
CA GLY A 344 12.83 -5.04 18.77
C GLY A 344 12.77 -4.48 17.35
N VAL A 345 13.36 -3.31 17.12
CA VAL A 345 13.41 -2.63 15.83
C VAL A 345 14.34 -3.37 14.86
N LEU A 346 15.53 -3.77 15.32
CA LEU A 346 16.53 -4.43 14.47
C LEU A 346 16.05 -5.75 13.86
N ARG A 347 15.09 -6.42 14.47
CA ARG A 347 14.46 -7.62 13.90
C ARG A 347 13.73 -7.36 12.57
N TYR A 348 13.36 -6.11 12.32
CA TYR A 348 12.64 -5.66 11.11
C TYR A 348 13.51 -4.77 10.22
N VAL A 349 14.80 -4.68 10.50
CA VAL A 349 15.78 -4.02 9.62
C VAL A 349 16.26 -5.03 8.60
N GLN A 350 16.19 -4.67 7.33
CA GLN A 350 16.83 -5.44 6.26
C GLN A 350 18.32 -5.12 6.30
N GLY A 351 19.14 -6.15 6.56
CA GLY A 351 20.60 -6.01 6.53
C GLY A 351 21.10 -5.69 5.12
N PRO A 352 22.25 -5.05 4.96
CA PRO A 352 22.94 -5.05 3.68
C PRO A 352 23.19 -6.52 3.30
N ASP A 353 22.91 -6.87 2.05
CA ASP A 353 23.04 -8.22 1.52
C ASP A 353 24.36 -8.86 1.97
N GLU A 354 24.30 -10.06 2.57
CA GLU A 354 25.45 -10.95 2.77
C GLU A 354 26.03 -11.47 1.42
N ALA A 355 25.60 -10.90 0.29
CA ALA A 355 25.93 -11.33 -1.07
C ALA A 355 27.35 -10.91 -1.55
N GLU A 356 28.16 -10.21 -0.77
CA GLU A 356 29.55 -9.85 -1.15
C GLU A 356 30.65 -10.60 -0.38
N ALA A 357 30.34 -11.65 0.38
CA ALA A 357 31.34 -12.28 1.26
C ALA A 357 31.91 -13.61 0.77
N ASP A 358 31.78 -14.02 -0.49
CA ASP A 358 32.42 -15.25 -0.97
C ASP A 358 32.90 -15.17 -2.43
N VAL A 359 33.86 -14.26 -2.71
CA VAL A 359 34.80 -14.44 -3.83
C VAL A 359 36.21 -14.06 -3.36
N GLU A 360 36.79 -14.86 -2.49
CA GLU A 360 38.23 -14.99 -2.47
C GLU A 360 38.64 -16.23 -3.27
N ASP A 361 39.20 -16.00 -4.45
CA ASP A 361 39.86 -17.00 -5.25
C ASP A 361 41.00 -17.66 -4.42
N PRO A 362 41.13 -19.00 -4.41
CA PRO A 362 42.26 -19.63 -3.80
C PRO A 362 43.54 -19.34 -4.61
N PRO A 363 44.67 -19.07 -3.95
CA PRO A 363 45.92 -18.81 -4.66
C PRO A 363 46.42 -20.05 -5.41
N ALA A 364 47.00 -19.80 -6.57
CA ALA A 364 47.58 -20.73 -7.54
C ALA A 364 48.70 -21.65 -6.97
#